data_99da7336018f2a8ad18e9f4ace61a7de
#
_entry.id   99da7336018f2a8ad18e9f4ace61a7de
#
_cell.length_a   1.000
_cell.length_b   1.000
_cell.length_c   1.000
_cell.angle_alpha   90.00
_cell.angle_beta   90.00
_cell.angle_gamma   90.00
#
_symmetry.space_group_name_H-M   'P 1'
#
loop_
_entity.id
_entity.type
_entity.pdbx_description
1 polymer ?
#
loop_
_entity_poly.entity_id
_entity_poly.type
_entity_poly.pdbx_seq_one_letter_code
_entity_poly.pdbx_strand_id
1 'polypeptide(L)'
;TMKDLACETLTITKKIKADEITWAHGNPTFLFSVKGKDLYGKEHTYQCYLTFTKTQVEKTTDQDGYTEQSVQIRGIPAGNDYRVQEKKVLRYSLMQVTGTKNVTVKKLEEPAYGKDPARVFSVSVNLCGHPKESEVVFENQKYRWDDYGHNSIVKNRIPVE
;
A
#
# COMPACT_ATOMS: atom_id res chain seq x y z
N THR A 1 -24.30 7.00 29.26
CA THR A 1 -24.30 7.23 27.81
C THR A 1 -22.88 7.32 27.30
N MET A 2 -22.60 6.59 26.27
CA MET A 2 -21.27 6.65 25.64
C MET A 2 -21.14 7.94 24.86
N LYS A 3 -19.98 8.56 24.99
CA LYS A 3 -19.66 9.73 24.16
C LYS A 3 -19.36 9.30 22.75
N ASP A 4 -19.68 10.15 21.79
CA ASP A 4 -19.28 9.93 20.42
C ASP A 4 -17.76 9.98 20.32
N LEU A 5 -17.19 9.06 19.58
CA LEU A 5 -15.76 9.05 19.35
C LEU A 5 -15.38 10.14 18.35
N ALA A 6 -14.18 10.68 18.51
CA ALA A 6 -13.62 11.58 17.53
C ALA A 6 -13.46 10.84 16.20
N CYS A 7 -13.65 11.56 15.10
CA CYS A 7 -13.45 11.02 13.77
C CYS A 7 -12.04 11.33 13.30
N GLU A 8 -11.37 10.32 12.77
CA GLU A 8 -10.01 10.43 12.29
C GLU A 8 -9.98 10.30 10.77
N THR A 9 -8.91 10.79 10.17
CA THR A 9 -8.70 10.72 8.72
C THR A 9 -7.40 9.98 8.44
N LEU A 10 -7.46 9.04 7.53
CA LEU A 10 -6.28 8.31 7.09
C LEU A 10 -6.08 8.52 5.60
N THR A 11 -4.89 8.95 5.23
CA THR A 11 -4.49 9.08 3.82
C THR A 11 -3.66 7.88 3.44
N ILE A 12 -4.05 7.21 2.37
CA ILE A 12 -3.27 6.11 1.79
C ILE A 12 -2.70 6.59 0.48
N THR A 13 -1.39 6.50 0.35
CA THR A 13 -0.66 6.97 -0.82
C THR A 13 0.06 5.78 -1.46
N LYS A 14 -0.05 5.69 -2.77
CA LYS A 14 0.71 4.72 -3.58
C LYS A 14 1.79 5.46 -4.33
N LYS A 15 3.01 4.97 -4.21
CA LYS A 15 4.19 5.52 -4.87
C LYS A 15 4.80 4.49 -5.79
N ILE A 16 5.12 4.88 -7.01
CA ILE A 16 5.73 3.97 -7.99
C ILE A 16 6.53 4.79 -8.99
N LYS A 17 7.60 4.22 -9.52
CA LYS A 17 8.33 4.85 -10.62
C LYS A 17 7.49 4.84 -11.87
N ALA A 18 7.39 5.99 -12.53
CA ALA A 18 6.55 6.15 -13.71
C ALA A 18 6.94 5.16 -14.83
N ASP A 19 8.23 4.92 -15.00
CA ASP A 19 8.73 4.01 -16.04
C ASP A 19 8.48 2.53 -15.71
N GLU A 20 8.05 2.23 -14.50
CA GLU A 20 7.73 0.86 -14.11
C GLU A 20 6.24 0.54 -14.25
N ILE A 21 5.43 1.51 -14.63
CA ILE A 21 4.01 1.28 -14.86
C ILE A 21 3.83 0.69 -16.25
N THR A 22 3.13 -0.44 -16.34
CA THR A 22 2.79 -1.03 -17.62
C THR A 22 1.35 -0.67 -17.99
N TRP A 23 1.17 -0.16 -19.19
CA TRP A 23 -0.15 0.27 -19.69
C TRP A 23 -0.79 -0.75 -20.62
N ALA A 24 -0.07 -1.84 -20.89
CA ALA A 24 -0.50 -2.86 -21.85
C ALA A 24 -1.80 -3.56 -21.45
N HIS A 25 -2.12 -3.54 -20.15
CA HIS A 25 -3.27 -4.24 -19.60
C HIS A 25 -4.29 -3.28 -19.00
N GLY A 26 -4.27 -2.02 -19.44
CA GLY A 26 -5.14 -0.98 -18.92
C GLY A 26 -4.49 -0.20 -17.78
N ASN A 27 -5.29 0.63 -17.15
CA ASN A 27 -4.82 1.47 -16.05
C ASN A 27 -4.63 0.62 -14.78
N PRO A 28 -3.44 0.65 -14.17
CA PRO A 28 -3.23 -0.16 -12.96
C PRO A 28 -4.05 0.39 -11.79
N THR A 29 -4.67 -0.52 -11.06
CA THR A 29 -5.49 -0.19 -9.89
C THR A 29 -4.98 -0.98 -8.69
N PHE A 30 -4.80 -0.28 -7.58
CA PHE A 30 -4.34 -0.86 -6.33
C PHE A 30 -5.45 -0.76 -5.29
N LEU A 31 -5.72 -1.87 -4.62
CA LEU A 31 -6.80 -1.97 -3.64
C LEU A 31 -6.22 -2.05 -2.23
N PHE A 32 -6.88 -1.37 -1.31
CA PHE A 32 -6.44 -1.35 0.09
C PHE A 32 -7.61 -1.62 1.02
N SER A 33 -7.32 -2.23 2.15
CA SER A 33 -8.30 -2.38 3.22
C SER A 33 -7.75 -1.81 4.52
N VAL A 34 -8.65 -1.22 5.31
CA VAL A 34 -8.35 -0.73 6.64
C VAL A 34 -9.32 -1.41 7.59
N LYS A 35 -8.80 -2.09 8.60
CA LYS A 35 -9.64 -2.84 9.52
C LYS A 35 -9.13 -2.69 10.94
N GLY A 36 -10.03 -2.45 11.88
CA GLY A 36 -9.66 -2.34 13.28
C GLY A 36 -10.86 -2.08 14.16
N LYS A 37 -10.57 -1.91 15.45
CA LYS A 37 -11.62 -1.64 16.45
C LYS A 37 -11.47 -0.22 16.97
N ASP A 38 -12.61 0.42 17.19
CA ASP A 38 -12.62 1.73 17.82
C ASP A 38 -12.36 1.59 19.33
N LEU A 39 -12.34 2.72 20.03
CA LEU A 39 -12.05 2.73 21.47
C LEU A 39 -13.13 2.02 22.31
N TYR A 40 -14.30 1.79 21.74
CA TYR A 40 -15.36 1.03 22.39
C TYR A 40 -15.36 -0.45 22.00
N GLY A 41 -14.38 -0.87 21.18
CA GLY A 41 -14.26 -2.25 20.77
C GLY A 41 -15.10 -2.65 19.56
N LYS A 42 -15.78 -1.70 18.92
CA LYS A 42 -16.57 -1.98 17.74
C LYS A 42 -15.66 -2.06 16.51
N GLU A 43 -15.83 -3.11 15.72
CA GLU A 43 -15.02 -3.34 14.53
C GLU A 43 -15.51 -2.52 13.36
N HIS A 44 -14.54 -1.96 12.61
CA HIS A 44 -14.80 -1.19 11.39
C HIS A 44 -13.88 -1.68 10.29
N THR A 45 -14.42 -1.73 9.07
CA THR A 45 -13.66 -2.13 7.89
C THR A 45 -13.94 -1.15 6.77
N TYR A 46 -12.89 -0.69 6.13
CA TYR A 46 -12.98 0.23 5.00
C TYR A 46 -12.18 -0.34 3.84
N GLN A 47 -12.67 -0.07 2.63
CA GLN A 47 -11.95 -0.45 1.42
C GLN A 47 -11.85 0.76 0.51
N CYS A 48 -10.72 0.88 -0.17
CA CYS A 48 -10.50 1.97 -1.12
C CYS A 48 -9.57 1.48 -2.23
N TYR A 49 -9.49 2.28 -3.28
CA TYR A 49 -8.62 1.94 -4.40
C TYR A 49 -8.02 3.19 -5.00
N LEU A 50 -6.89 3.00 -5.69
CA LEU A 50 -6.18 4.05 -6.42
C LEU A 50 -5.89 3.53 -7.82
N THR A 51 -6.26 4.34 -8.82
CA THR A 51 -6.02 4.01 -10.23
C THR A 51 -5.09 5.06 -10.82
N PHE A 52 -4.03 4.59 -11.50
CA PHE A 52 -3.13 5.48 -12.22
C PHE A 52 -3.57 5.59 -13.67
N THR A 53 -3.58 6.82 -14.20
CA THR A 53 -3.82 7.07 -15.63
C THR A 53 -2.57 7.71 -16.20
N LYS A 54 -2.36 7.54 -17.50
CA LYS A 54 -1.19 8.13 -18.18
C LYS A 54 -1.13 9.63 -17.98
N THR A 55 -2.25 10.31 -18.12
CA THR A 55 -2.31 11.77 -17.98
C THR A 55 -1.89 12.22 -16.61
N GLN A 56 -2.38 11.55 -15.56
CA GLN A 56 -2.02 11.89 -14.19
C GLN A 56 -0.55 11.61 -13.90
N VAL A 57 -0.05 10.47 -14.38
CA VAL A 57 1.34 10.09 -14.19
C VAL A 57 2.27 11.11 -14.83
N GLU A 58 1.97 11.54 -16.06
CA GLU A 58 2.77 12.55 -16.74
C GLU A 58 2.80 13.88 -15.97
N LYS A 59 1.70 14.24 -15.34
CA LYS A 59 1.61 15.49 -14.59
C LYS A 59 2.24 15.45 -13.21
N THR A 60 2.30 14.27 -12.61
CA THR A 60 2.69 14.14 -11.18
C THR A 60 4.04 13.49 -10.97
N THR A 61 4.73 13.07 -12.04
CA THR A 61 6.05 12.47 -11.91
C THR A 61 7.06 13.52 -11.45
N ASP A 62 7.77 13.22 -10.36
CA ASP A 62 8.76 14.12 -9.79
C ASP A 62 10.13 13.99 -10.48
N GLN A 63 11.12 14.71 -9.95
CA GLN A 63 12.47 14.74 -10.51
C GLN A 63 13.14 13.37 -10.46
N ASP A 64 12.78 12.55 -9.48
CA ASP A 64 13.36 11.22 -9.31
C ASP A 64 12.63 10.16 -10.10
N GLY A 65 11.61 10.55 -10.85
CA GLY A 65 10.85 9.64 -11.69
C GLY A 65 9.69 8.95 -10.99
N TYR A 66 9.34 9.36 -9.76
CA TYR A 66 8.23 8.76 -9.02
C TYR A 66 6.94 9.54 -9.22
N THR A 67 5.84 8.80 -9.26
CA THR A 67 4.50 9.36 -9.27
C THR A 67 3.73 8.82 -8.06
N GLU A 68 2.80 9.61 -7.56
CA GLU A 68 2.00 9.24 -6.40
C GLU A 68 0.53 9.51 -6.64
N GLN A 69 -0.30 8.65 -6.04
CA GLN A 69 -1.74 8.85 -5.97
C GLN A 69 -2.15 8.65 -4.52
N SER A 70 -3.10 9.44 -4.06
CA SER A 70 -3.56 9.39 -2.68
C SER A 70 -5.07 9.31 -2.61
N VAL A 71 -5.57 8.65 -1.56
CA VAL A 71 -6.99 8.62 -1.23
C VAL A 71 -7.12 8.83 0.26
N GLN A 72 -8.15 9.58 0.66
CA GLN A 72 -8.43 9.81 2.07
C GLN A 72 -9.67 9.02 2.49
N ILE A 73 -9.57 8.39 3.64
CA ILE A 73 -10.71 7.78 4.31
C ILE A 73 -11.02 8.66 5.51
N ARG A 74 -12.19 9.29 5.50
CA ARG A 74 -12.61 10.20 6.57
C ARG A 74 -13.67 9.54 7.44
N GLY A 75 -13.81 10.05 8.66
CA GLY A 75 -14.85 9.60 9.56
C GLY A 75 -14.57 8.25 10.19
N ILE A 76 -13.30 7.89 10.34
CA ILE A 76 -12.94 6.66 11.02
C ILE A 76 -13.03 6.91 12.53
N PRO A 77 -13.85 6.14 13.27
CA PRO A 77 -13.90 6.32 14.72
C PRO A 77 -12.55 6.07 15.36
N ALA A 78 -12.16 6.89 16.32
CA ALA A 78 -10.86 6.79 16.96
C ALA A 78 -10.61 5.38 17.50
N GLY A 79 -9.42 4.87 17.26
CA GLY A 79 -9.00 3.55 17.73
C GLY A 79 -7.50 3.44 17.66
N ASN A 80 -6.92 2.55 18.45
CA ASN A 80 -5.46 2.48 18.62
C ASN A 80 -4.77 1.57 17.61
N ASP A 81 -5.50 0.67 16.98
CA ASP A 81 -4.86 -0.34 16.12
C ASP A 81 -5.72 -0.64 14.92
N TYR A 82 -5.56 0.18 13.87
CA TYR A 82 -6.15 -0.09 12.58
C TYR A 82 -5.08 -0.70 11.68
N ARG A 83 -5.42 -1.81 11.04
CA ARG A 83 -4.51 -2.51 10.15
C ARG A 83 -4.79 -2.10 8.72
N VAL A 84 -3.73 -1.73 8.00
CA VAL A 84 -3.81 -1.30 6.61
C VAL A 84 -3.11 -2.32 5.74
N GLN A 85 -3.82 -2.82 4.74
CA GLN A 85 -3.27 -3.85 3.84
C GLN A 85 -3.47 -3.47 2.40
N GLU A 86 -2.44 -3.71 1.58
CA GLU A 86 -2.56 -3.64 0.15
C GLU A 86 -2.89 -5.04 -0.36
N LYS A 87 -3.88 -5.12 -1.27
CA LYS A 87 -4.20 -6.38 -1.90
C LYS A 87 -3.19 -6.71 -2.97
N LYS A 88 -2.93 -8.00 -3.18
CA LYS A 88 -1.99 -8.45 -4.19
C LYS A 88 -2.45 -7.99 -5.58
N VAL A 89 -1.53 -7.44 -6.34
CA VAL A 89 -1.76 -6.99 -7.71
C VAL A 89 -0.77 -7.69 -8.62
N LEU A 90 -1.26 -8.26 -9.71
CA LEU A 90 -0.39 -8.90 -10.69
C LEU A 90 0.55 -7.86 -11.30
N ARG A 91 1.75 -8.26 -11.61
CA ARG A 91 2.80 -7.46 -12.25
C ARG A 91 3.47 -6.42 -11.38
N TYR A 92 3.06 -6.32 -10.12
CA TYR A 92 3.69 -5.37 -9.19
C TYR A 92 3.99 -6.06 -7.87
N SER A 93 5.02 -5.60 -7.18
CA SER A 93 5.40 -6.10 -5.86
C SER A 93 5.52 -4.94 -4.90
N LEU A 94 5.06 -5.14 -3.67
CA LEU A 94 5.21 -4.15 -2.62
C LEU A 94 6.63 -4.22 -2.08
N MET A 95 7.36 -3.11 -2.18
CA MET A 95 8.77 -3.05 -1.80
C MET A 95 9.01 -2.35 -0.48
N GLN A 96 8.18 -1.37 -0.13
CA GLN A 96 8.40 -0.58 1.06
C GLN A 96 7.09 0.06 1.52
N VAL A 97 6.95 0.20 2.84
CA VAL A 97 5.84 0.93 3.44
C VAL A 97 6.42 1.91 4.44
N THR A 98 6.00 3.16 4.34
CA THR A 98 6.39 4.21 5.28
C THR A 98 5.15 4.95 5.74
N GLY A 99 5.28 5.81 6.72
CA GLY A 99 4.14 6.56 7.21
C GLY A 99 4.51 7.60 8.24
N THR A 100 3.48 8.27 8.74
CA THR A 100 3.62 9.26 9.81
C THR A 100 3.98 8.58 11.13
N LYS A 101 4.25 9.37 12.16
CA LYS A 101 4.76 8.86 13.44
C LYS A 101 3.86 7.81 14.10
N ASN A 102 2.57 7.90 13.85
CA ASN A 102 1.59 6.98 14.44
C ASN A 102 1.39 5.70 13.63
N VAL A 103 2.20 5.50 12.59
CA VAL A 103 2.18 4.29 11.76
C VAL A 103 3.34 3.39 12.18
N THR A 104 3.03 2.13 12.45
CA THR A 104 4.03 1.12 12.79
C THR A 104 4.07 0.10 11.67
N VAL A 105 5.25 -0.06 11.07
CA VAL A 105 5.46 -1.00 9.98
C VAL A 105 6.43 -2.08 10.45
N LYS A 106 6.02 -3.34 10.29
CA LYS A 106 6.88 -4.48 10.56
C LYS A 106 7.12 -5.22 9.25
N LYS A 107 8.38 -5.44 8.93
CA LYS A 107 8.76 -6.25 7.79
C LYS A 107 8.72 -7.71 8.21
N LEU A 108 7.79 -8.48 7.66
CA LEU A 108 7.60 -9.89 8.01
C LEU A 108 8.55 -10.79 7.24
N GLU A 109 8.77 -10.47 5.97
CA GLU A 109 9.70 -11.19 5.10
C GLU A 109 10.35 -10.20 4.16
N GLU A 110 11.43 -10.63 3.50
CA GLU A 110 12.01 -9.82 2.44
C GLU A 110 11.01 -9.68 1.30
N PRO A 111 10.86 -8.47 0.76
CA PRO A 111 10.00 -8.27 -0.40
C PRO A 111 10.42 -9.17 -1.54
N ALA A 112 9.47 -9.87 -2.12
CA ALA A 112 9.72 -10.74 -3.25
C ALA A 112 8.58 -10.62 -4.24
N TYR A 113 8.91 -10.80 -5.50
CA TYR A 113 7.93 -10.68 -6.56
C TYR A 113 6.93 -11.81 -6.48
N GLY A 114 5.66 -11.47 -6.69
CA GLY A 114 4.59 -12.44 -6.63
C GLY A 114 4.05 -12.76 -5.24
N LYS A 115 4.68 -12.26 -4.18
CA LYS A 115 4.19 -12.48 -2.82
C LYS A 115 3.00 -11.60 -2.49
N ASP A 116 2.14 -12.10 -1.63
CA ASP A 116 1.03 -11.31 -1.10
C ASP A 116 1.59 -10.20 -0.22
N PRO A 117 1.27 -8.92 -0.49
CA PRO A 117 1.76 -7.81 0.32
C PRO A 117 1.48 -7.96 1.82
N ALA A 118 0.37 -8.59 2.17
CA ALA A 118 0.00 -8.81 3.58
C ALA A 118 0.96 -9.75 4.30
N ARG A 119 1.73 -10.54 3.56
CA ARG A 119 2.74 -11.45 4.14
C ARG A 119 4.13 -10.83 4.20
N VAL A 120 4.31 -9.72 3.52
CA VAL A 120 5.61 -9.05 3.46
C VAL A 120 5.69 -7.97 4.52
N PHE A 121 4.61 -7.22 4.71
CA PHE A 121 4.56 -6.13 5.68
C PHE A 121 3.31 -6.22 6.54
N SER A 122 3.47 -5.87 7.81
CA SER A 122 2.35 -5.63 8.73
C SER A 122 2.32 -4.14 9.04
N VAL A 123 1.19 -3.50 8.77
CA VAL A 123 1.04 -2.06 8.93
C VAL A 123 -0.08 -1.78 9.93
N SER A 124 0.26 -1.05 10.99
CA SER A 124 -0.68 -0.68 12.04
C SER A 124 -0.68 0.83 12.22
N VAL A 125 -1.85 1.42 12.35
CA VAL A 125 -1.99 2.86 12.53
C VAL A 125 -2.75 3.14 13.81
N ASN A 126 -2.18 4.02 14.62
CA ASN A 126 -2.87 4.53 15.81
C ASN A 126 -3.67 5.77 15.40
N LEU A 127 -4.99 5.61 15.27
CA LEU A 127 -5.89 6.69 14.90
C LEU A 127 -6.60 7.23 16.14
N CYS A 128 -5.81 7.68 17.11
CA CYS A 128 -6.35 8.28 18.30
C CYS A 128 -5.55 9.56 18.58
N GLY A 129 -6.18 10.70 18.36
CA GLY A 129 -5.54 11.99 18.57
C GLY A 129 -4.72 12.52 17.40
N HIS A 130 -4.91 11.97 16.20
CA HIS A 130 -4.17 12.38 15.02
C HIS A 130 -5.12 12.67 13.82
N PRO A 131 -6.14 13.54 13.99
CA PRO A 131 -7.26 13.61 13.05
C PRO A 131 -6.92 14.02 11.61
N LYS A 132 -5.79 14.68 11.37
CA LYS A 132 -5.47 15.19 10.03
C LYS A 132 -4.09 14.83 9.53
N GLU A 133 -3.36 14.00 10.27
CA GLU A 133 -1.93 13.81 10.00
C GLU A 133 -1.53 12.40 9.62
N SER A 134 -2.46 11.45 9.68
CA SER A 134 -2.10 10.05 9.45
C SER A 134 -1.99 9.76 7.96
N GLU A 135 -0.85 9.23 7.56
CA GLU A 135 -0.61 8.84 6.18
C GLU A 135 0.22 7.57 6.15
N VAL A 136 -0.15 6.67 5.24
CA VAL A 136 0.62 5.46 4.94
C VAL A 136 0.98 5.48 3.47
N VAL A 137 2.25 5.30 3.16
CA VAL A 137 2.75 5.30 1.79
C VAL A 137 3.21 3.89 1.43
N PHE A 138 2.61 3.33 0.41
CA PHE A 138 2.97 2.02 -0.13
C PHE A 138 3.75 2.22 -1.42
N GLU A 139 4.98 1.74 -1.45
CA GLU A 139 5.81 1.84 -2.64
C GLU A 139 5.89 0.49 -3.33
N ASN A 140 5.47 0.44 -4.58
CA ASN A 140 5.51 -0.77 -5.39
C ASN A 140 6.54 -0.66 -6.50
N GLN A 141 6.93 -1.83 -6.99
CA GLN A 141 7.87 -1.98 -8.07
C GLN A 141 7.27 -2.97 -9.07
N LYS A 142 7.63 -2.79 -10.34
CA LYS A 142 7.20 -3.73 -11.38
C LYS A 142 7.71 -5.12 -11.06
N TYR A 143 6.86 -6.11 -11.26
CA TYR A 143 7.25 -7.50 -11.14
C TYR A 143 8.38 -7.80 -12.12
N ARG A 144 9.48 -8.36 -11.62
CA ARG A 144 10.65 -8.68 -12.43
C ARG A 144 10.90 -10.16 -12.41
N TRP A 145 10.61 -10.78 -13.51
CA TRP A 145 10.79 -12.21 -13.65
C TRP A 145 12.24 -12.64 -13.44
N ASP A 146 13.18 -11.84 -13.94
CA ASP A 146 14.60 -12.16 -13.83
C ASP A 146 15.06 -12.26 -12.37
N ASP A 147 14.64 -11.31 -11.55
CA ASP A 147 15.00 -11.33 -10.13
C ASP A 147 14.43 -12.55 -9.43
N TYR A 148 13.24 -12.94 -9.80
CA TYR A 148 12.59 -14.11 -9.24
C TYR A 148 13.29 -15.39 -9.71
N GLY A 149 13.62 -15.46 -10.98
CA GLY A 149 14.24 -16.62 -11.59
C GLY A 149 15.63 -16.92 -11.08
N HIS A 150 16.39 -15.94 -10.69
CA HIS A 150 17.74 -16.10 -10.17
C HIS A 150 17.80 -16.97 -8.93
N ASN A 151 16.75 -17.04 -8.22
CA ASN A 151 16.72 -17.81 -6.98
C ASN A 151 16.24 -19.23 -7.16
N SER A 152 15.85 -19.59 -8.35
CA SER A 152 15.25 -20.91 -8.57
C SER A 152 16.03 -21.83 -9.46
N ILE A 153 17.14 -21.57 -10.07
CA ILE A 153 17.66 -22.48 -10.97
C ILE A 153 18.73 -22.37 -11.80
N VAL A 154 18.42 -22.18 -11.89
CA VAL A 154 18.83 -21.97 -12.64
C VAL A 154 19.14 -22.03 -13.45
N LYS A 155 19.35 -22.10 -13.61
CA LYS A 155 19.45 -21.89 -14.49
C LYS A 155 19.19 -22.45 -15.35
N ASN A 156 18.91 -22.84 -14.90
CA ASN A 156 18.49 -23.13 -15.77
C ASN A 156 18.09 -23.24 -16.52
N ARG A 157 18.10 -23.42 -16.58
CA ARG A 157 17.65 -23.34 -17.34
C ARG A 157 17.18 -23.26 -18.14
N ILE A 158 17.10 -23.41 -18.17
CA ILE A 158 16.73 -23.15 -18.97
C ILE A 158 16.60 -22.63 -19.65
N PRO A 159 16.66 -22.91 -19.84
CA PRO A 159 16.58 -22.36 -20.52
C PRO A 159 16.27 -21.79 -21.15
N VAL A 160 16.32 -22.07 -20.79
CA VAL A 160 16.01 -21.65 -21.20
C VAL A 160 15.89 -21.02 -21.49
N GLU A 161 15.84 -21.22 -21.34
CA GLU A 161 15.90 -20.72 -21.37
C GLU A 161 15.78 -20.15 -21.68
#